data_4ebd3464f7edfb43abbe18efd16173db
#
_entry.id   4ebd3464f7edfb43abbe18efd16173db
#
_cell.length_a   1.000
_cell.length_b   1.000
_cell.length_c   1.000
_cell.angle_alpha   90.00
_cell.angle_beta   90.00
_cell.angle_gamma   90.00
#
_symmetry.space_group_name_H-M   'P 1'
#
loop_
_entity.id
_entity.type
_entity.pdbx_description
1 polymer ?
#
loop_
_entity_poly.entity_id
_entity_poly.type
_entity_poly.pdbx_seq_one_letter_code
_entity_poly.pdbx_strand_id
1 'polypeptide(L)'
;MIFTRTNALKGEITVPGDKSISHRSIMFGALAEGTTRVTNFLRGADCLSTIDCFRNLGIDIEDLDSEILIHGKGLHGLTAPSSMLDVGNSGTTTRLISGILAGQRFTTELNGDESIQSRPMKRIMEPLTLMGADITSIRDNGCAPLRIHGQKLHGIAYTSKVASAQVKSCILLAGLYADGTTSVTEPYLSRNHTEIMLTHFGADITSKGTTATVTPGKDLHAQEIIVPGDISSAAYFIAAALMVPDSEILIKNVGINPTRNGLLRVCQDMGADITLLNENYGNGEPTADLLVRHSELHGVTVCGSVIPTLIDELPVVAALACFARGTTVIRDAQELKVKESNRIDVMVNNLRAMGAHIEGTDDGMIIEGGYPLHGAIIDSHLDHRIAMTFAITALASDGKTSIKGADCVKISYPGFYEDLTRLAK
;
A
#
# COMPACT_ATOMS: atom_id res chain seq x y z
N MET A 1 -13.62 12.32 15.99
CA MET A 1 -13.30 11.39 17.09
C MET A 1 -12.33 12.07 18.04
N ILE A 2 -12.31 11.74 19.35
CA ILE A 2 -11.47 12.42 20.33
C ILE A 2 -10.58 11.37 21.02
N PHE A 3 -9.29 11.68 21.16
CA PHE A 3 -8.29 10.86 21.84
C PHE A 3 -7.62 11.65 22.95
N THR A 4 -7.17 10.92 23.97
CA THR A 4 -6.39 11.44 25.11
C THR A 4 -5.21 10.53 25.36
N ARG A 5 -4.22 11.04 26.08
CA ARG A 5 -3.07 10.24 26.53
C ARG A 5 -3.52 8.97 27.24
N THR A 6 -2.82 7.87 26.98
CA THR A 6 -2.95 6.60 27.70
C THR A 6 -1.66 6.29 28.48
N ASN A 7 -1.77 5.45 29.50
CA ASN A 7 -0.60 5.11 30.33
C ASN A 7 0.24 4.00 29.70
N ALA A 8 -0.39 3.04 29.03
CA ALA A 8 0.31 1.94 28.39
C ALA A 8 -0.56 1.32 27.28
N LEU A 9 0.07 0.61 26.37
CA LEU A 9 -0.56 -0.27 25.39
C LEU A 9 -0.05 -1.69 25.62
N LYS A 10 -0.94 -2.64 25.88
CA LYS A 10 -0.54 -4.04 26.21
C LYS A 10 -1.47 -5.06 25.59
N GLY A 11 -0.87 -6.15 25.12
CA GLY A 11 -1.62 -7.31 24.62
C GLY A 11 -1.16 -7.80 23.26
N GLU A 12 -2.01 -8.59 22.64
CA GLU A 12 -1.78 -9.16 21.33
C GLU A 12 -2.76 -8.60 20.30
N ILE A 13 -2.30 -8.48 19.07
CA ILE A 13 -3.14 -8.04 17.93
C ILE A 13 -2.75 -8.79 16.66
N THR A 14 -3.75 -9.07 15.85
CA THR A 14 -3.58 -9.45 14.44
C THR A 14 -4.15 -8.32 13.61
N VAL A 15 -3.31 -7.71 12.78
CA VAL A 15 -3.74 -6.62 11.90
C VAL A 15 -4.40 -7.18 10.64
N PRO A 16 -5.23 -6.41 9.92
CA PRO A 16 -5.81 -6.82 8.67
C PRO A 16 -4.76 -7.28 7.65
N GLY A 17 -5.20 -8.12 6.72
CA GLY A 17 -4.34 -8.62 5.64
C GLY A 17 -3.76 -7.51 4.77
N ASP A 18 -2.57 -7.74 4.19
CA ASP A 18 -1.88 -6.79 3.33
C ASP A 18 -2.76 -6.38 2.14
N LYS A 19 -2.96 -5.05 2.00
CA LYS A 19 -3.79 -4.46 0.95
C LYS A 19 -3.28 -4.79 -0.45
N SER A 20 -1.97 -4.70 -0.67
CA SER A 20 -1.35 -4.93 -1.97
C SER A 20 -1.44 -6.39 -2.41
N ILE A 21 -1.33 -7.32 -1.48
CA ILE A 21 -1.45 -8.76 -1.71
C ILE A 21 -2.93 -9.11 -1.92
N SER A 22 -3.85 -8.54 -1.13
CA SER A 22 -5.29 -8.74 -1.30
C SER A 22 -5.79 -8.33 -2.70
N HIS A 23 -5.38 -7.16 -3.21
CA HIS A 23 -5.70 -6.75 -4.58
C HIS A 23 -5.20 -7.77 -5.62
N ARG A 24 -3.94 -8.20 -5.48
CA ARG A 24 -3.31 -9.12 -6.42
C ARG A 24 -3.91 -10.52 -6.37
N SER A 25 -4.35 -10.96 -5.20
CA SER A 25 -5.03 -12.24 -5.05
C SER A 25 -6.29 -12.32 -5.90
N ILE A 26 -7.09 -11.24 -5.93
CA ILE A 26 -8.27 -11.15 -6.80
C ILE A 26 -7.86 -11.13 -8.27
N MET A 27 -6.91 -10.26 -8.63
CA MET A 27 -6.50 -10.09 -10.02
C MET A 27 -5.88 -11.37 -10.61
N PHE A 28 -4.94 -11.99 -9.88
CA PHE A 28 -4.25 -13.17 -10.38
C PHE A 28 -5.11 -14.42 -10.28
N GLY A 29 -5.95 -14.53 -9.23
CA GLY A 29 -6.94 -15.59 -9.14
C GLY A 29 -7.95 -15.54 -10.29
N ALA A 30 -8.39 -14.35 -10.71
CA ALA A 30 -9.27 -14.17 -11.85
C ALA A 30 -8.64 -14.59 -13.19
N LEU A 31 -7.33 -14.36 -13.33
CA LEU A 31 -6.54 -14.69 -14.53
C LEU A 31 -5.98 -16.11 -14.54
N ALA A 32 -6.09 -16.83 -13.42
CA ALA A 32 -5.65 -18.22 -13.31
C ALA A 32 -6.71 -19.19 -13.80
N GLU A 33 -6.31 -20.41 -14.11
CA GLU A 33 -7.23 -21.50 -14.34
C GLU A 33 -7.52 -22.24 -13.02
N GLY A 34 -8.82 -22.47 -12.72
CA GLY A 34 -9.29 -23.13 -11.50
C GLY A 34 -9.77 -22.15 -10.41
N THR A 35 -9.92 -22.66 -9.18
CA THR A 35 -10.46 -21.88 -8.05
C THR A 35 -9.34 -21.50 -7.09
N THR A 36 -9.01 -20.21 -7.03
CA THR A 36 -8.09 -19.64 -6.04
C THR A 36 -8.83 -19.38 -4.73
N ARG A 37 -8.24 -19.84 -3.62
CA ARG A 37 -8.75 -19.64 -2.26
C ARG A 37 -7.88 -18.63 -1.53
N VAL A 38 -8.49 -17.58 -0.96
CA VAL A 38 -7.77 -16.51 -0.27
C VAL A 38 -8.30 -16.37 1.15
N THR A 39 -7.44 -16.51 2.15
CA THR A 39 -7.76 -16.29 3.56
C THR A 39 -7.07 -15.04 4.10
N ASN A 40 -7.57 -14.47 5.18
CA ASN A 40 -7.12 -13.20 5.77
C ASN A 40 -7.14 -12.02 4.77
N PHE A 41 -8.10 -12.03 3.84
CA PHE A 41 -8.27 -10.97 2.85
C PHE A 41 -8.68 -9.66 3.50
N LEU A 42 -8.09 -8.53 3.06
CA LEU A 42 -8.50 -7.20 3.51
C LEU A 42 -9.83 -6.78 2.86
N ARG A 43 -10.90 -6.71 3.64
CA ARG A 43 -12.22 -6.20 3.21
C ARG A 43 -12.32 -4.67 3.34
N GLY A 44 -11.26 -3.96 2.98
CA GLY A 44 -11.27 -2.51 2.83
C GLY A 44 -11.92 -2.08 1.50
N ALA A 45 -12.44 -0.86 1.45
CA ALA A 45 -13.18 -0.35 0.29
C ALA A 45 -12.41 -0.51 -1.05
N ASP A 46 -11.11 -0.24 -1.04
CA ASP A 46 -10.26 -0.40 -2.24
C ASP A 46 -10.24 -1.83 -2.78
N CYS A 47 -10.12 -2.84 -1.88
CA CYS A 47 -10.07 -4.25 -2.26
C CYS A 47 -11.43 -4.76 -2.72
N LEU A 48 -12.52 -4.27 -2.09
CA LEU A 48 -13.88 -4.58 -2.53
C LEU A 48 -14.18 -4.02 -3.93
N SER A 49 -13.71 -2.80 -4.24
CA SER A 49 -13.79 -2.25 -5.61
C SER A 49 -13.08 -3.14 -6.63
N THR A 50 -11.97 -3.81 -6.24
CA THR A 50 -11.31 -4.78 -7.14
C THR A 50 -12.19 -6.00 -7.39
N ILE A 51 -12.84 -6.55 -6.36
CA ILE A 51 -13.78 -7.66 -6.49
C ILE A 51 -14.89 -7.27 -7.46
N ASP A 52 -15.51 -6.10 -7.26
CA ASP A 52 -16.61 -5.62 -8.09
C ASP A 52 -16.19 -5.41 -9.55
N CYS A 53 -15.00 -4.88 -9.80
CA CYS A 53 -14.46 -4.76 -11.15
C CYS A 53 -14.34 -6.14 -11.83
N PHE A 54 -13.78 -7.15 -11.14
CA PHE A 54 -13.61 -8.47 -11.73
C PHE A 54 -14.93 -9.25 -11.87
N ARG A 55 -15.90 -9.05 -10.98
CA ARG A 55 -17.27 -9.54 -11.15
C ARG A 55 -17.92 -8.96 -12.42
N ASN A 56 -17.78 -7.65 -12.65
CA ASN A 56 -18.26 -6.99 -13.86
C ASN A 56 -17.52 -7.45 -15.13
N LEU A 57 -16.28 -7.94 -14.99
CA LEU A 57 -15.52 -8.56 -16.08
C LEU A 57 -15.85 -10.06 -16.25
N GLY A 58 -16.89 -10.56 -15.60
CA GLY A 58 -17.41 -11.90 -15.79
C GLY A 58 -16.79 -13.00 -14.92
N ILE A 59 -16.03 -12.64 -13.89
CA ILE A 59 -15.46 -13.60 -12.95
C ILE A 59 -16.42 -13.84 -11.79
N ASP A 60 -16.69 -15.10 -11.49
CA ASP A 60 -17.44 -15.50 -10.30
C ASP A 60 -16.52 -15.46 -9.08
N ILE A 61 -16.90 -14.65 -8.08
CA ILE A 61 -16.13 -14.46 -6.85
C ILE A 61 -17.09 -14.59 -5.66
N GLU A 62 -16.88 -15.61 -4.85
CA GLU A 62 -17.62 -15.82 -3.60
C GLU A 62 -16.88 -15.14 -2.45
N ASP A 63 -17.54 -14.19 -1.80
CA ASP A 63 -17.03 -13.53 -0.58
C ASP A 63 -17.68 -14.18 0.64
N LEU A 64 -16.98 -15.14 1.24
CA LEU A 64 -17.38 -15.83 2.44
C LEU A 64 -16.75 -15.16 3.67
N ASP A 65 -17.33 -15.35 4.86
CA ASP A 65 -16.88 -14.66 6.08
C ASP A 65 -15.38 -14.84 6.37
N SER A 66 -14.84 -16.05 6.13
CA SER A 66 -13.46 -16.41 6.45
C SER A 66 -12.51 -16.42 5.25
N GLU A 67 -13.05 -16.44 4.02
CA GLU A 67 -12.26 -16.62 2.80
C GLU A 67 -12.95 -16.02 1.58
N ILE A 68 -12.17 -15.81 0.52
CA ILE A 68 -12.65 -15.45 -0.81
C ILE A 68 -12.32 -16.61 -1.75
N LEU A 69 -13.30 -17.08 -2.52
CA LEU A 69 -13.13 -18.04 -3.60
C LEU A 69 -13.23 -17.32 -4.95
N ILE A 70 -12.24 -17.50 -5.82
CA ILE A 70 -12.16 -16.83 -7.11
C ILE A 70 -12.11 -17.91 -8.19
N HIS A 71 -13.19 -18.01 -8.98
CA HIS A 71 -13.30 -18.99 -10.07
C HIS A 71 -12.69 -18.40 -11.34
N GLY A 72 -11.37 -18.51 -11.45
CA GLY A 72 -10.59 -17.92 -12.53
C GLY A 72 -10.85 -18.59 -13.89
N LYS A 73 -10.70 -17.83 -14.96
CA LYS A 73 -11.02 -18.23 -16.34
C LYS A 73 -9.84 -18.14 -17.30
N GLY A 74 -8.62 -18.07 -16.76
CA GLY A 74 -7.39 -17.89 -17.55
C GLY A 74 -7.21 -16.46 -18.06
N LEU A 75 -6.06 -16.21 -18.68
CA LEU A 75 -5.65 -14.86 -19.14
C LEU A 75 -6.65 -14.23 -20.11
N HIS A 76 -7.38 -15.00 -20.91
CA HIS A 76 -8.30 -14.53 -21.93
C HIS A 76 -9.78 -14.79 -21.60
N GLY A 77 -10.08 -15.16 -20.36
CA GLY A 77 -11.45 -15.51 -19.92
C GLY A 77 -12.28 -14.32 -19.43
N LEU A 78 -11.75 -13.11 -19.43
CA LEU A 78 -12.49 -11.90 -19.09
C LEU A 78 -13.49 -11.53 -20.20
N THR A 79 -14.63 -10.93 -19.81
CA THR A 79 -15.68 -10.48 -20.73
C THR A 79 -15.87 -8.97 -20.64
N ALA A 80 -16.35 -8.36 -21.74
CA ALA A 80 -16.67 -6.93 -21.75
C ALA A 80 -17.69 -6.58 -20.65
N PRO A 81 -17.41 -5.58 -19.82
CA PRO A 81 -18.38 -5.15 -18.80
C PRO A 81 -19.54 -4.42 -19.46
N SER A 82 -20.74 -4.47 -18.85
CA SER A 82 -21.94 -3.80 -19.34
C SER A 82 -21.94 -2.29 -19.09
N SER A 83 -21.07 -1.81 -18.21
CA SER A 83 -20.95 -0.40 -17.83
C SER A 83 -19.49 -0.05 -17.50
N MET A 84 -19.23 1.25 -17.33
CA MET A 84 -17.94 1.75 -16.84
C MET A 84 -17.60 1.09 -15.50
N LEU A 85 -16.37 0.61 -15.35
CA LEU A 85 -15.88 0.03 -14.10
C LEU A 85 -15.65 1.13 -13.06
N ASP A 86 -16.20 0.94 -11.85
CA ASP A 86 -15.98 1.82 -10.72
C ASP A 86 -14.84 1.26 -9.86
N VAL A 87 -13.72 1.98 -9.82
CA VAL A 87 -12.54 1.62 -9.01
C VAL A 87 -12.54 2.28 -7.63
N GLY A 88 -13.59 3.03 -7.30
CA GLY A 88 -13.72 3.79 -6.05
C GLY A 88 -12.55 4.76 -5.85
N ASN A 89 -11.85 4.69 -4.72
CA ASN A 89 -10.63 5.46 -4.42
C ASN A 89 -9.34 4.71 -4.76
N SER A 90 -9.42 3.52 -5.39
CA SER A 90 -8.29 2.61 -5.51
C SER A 90 -7.36 2.94 -6.68
N GLY A 91 -6.26 3.64 -6.41
CA GLY A 91 -5.18 3.83 -7.39
C GLY A 91 -4.47 2.52 -7.76
N THR A 92 -4.51 1.51 -6.90
CA THR A 92 -3.97 0.17 -7.20
C THR A 92 -4.84 -0.53 -8.22
N THR A 93 -6.15 -0.60 -7.99
CA THR A 93 -7.10 -1.18 -8.94
C THR A 93 -6.97 -0.51 -10.29
N THR A 94 -7.06 0.83 -10.34
CA THR A 94 -6.97 1.62 -11.58
C THR A 94 -5.74 1.26 -12.40
N ARG A 95 -4.57 1.28 -11.78
CA ARG A 95 -3.30 1.11 -12.53
C ARG A 95 -3.03 -0.33 -12.92
N LEU A 96 -3.27 -1.28 -12.05
CA LEU A 96 -2.97 -2.69 -12.32
C LEU A 96 -3.95 -3.27 -13.35
N ILE A 97 -5.26 -3.01 -13.18
CA ILE A 97 -6.27 -3.51 -14.10
C ILE A 97 -6.09 -2.93 -15.51
N SER A 98 -5.59 -1.69 -15.63
CA SER A 98 -5.29 -1.08 -16.94
C SER A 98 -4.29 -1.91 -17.75
N GLY A 99 -3.26 -2.49 -17.09
CA GLY A 99 -2.31 -3.41 -17.75
C GLY A 99 -2.99 -4.69 -18.24
N ILE A 100 -3.91 -5.24 -17.44
CA ILE A 100 -4.68 -6.45 -17.81
C ILE A 100 -5.62 -6.14 -18.98
N LEU A 101 -6.37 -5.04 -18.90
CA LEU A 101 -7.37 -4.65 -19.90
C LEU A 101 -6.74 -4.29 -21.25
N ALA A 102 -5.52 -3.75 -21.25
CA ALA A 102 -4.80 -3.40 -22.48
C ALA A 102 -4.56 -4.61 -23.40
N GLY A 103 -4.43 -5.82 -22.83
CA GLY A 103 -4.24 -7.07 -23.59
C GLY A 103 -5.54 -7.84 -23.90
N GLN A 104 -6.72 -7.32 -23.54
CA GLN A 104 -8.01 -7.97 -23.83
C GLN A 104 -8.49 -7.70 -25.27
N ARG A 105 -9.67 -8.23 -25.65
CA ARG A 105 -10.24 -8.09 -27.00
C ARG A 105 -11.50 -7.23 -27.04
N PHE A 106 -11.69 -6.38 -26.04
CA PHE A 106 -12.87 -5.51 -25.88
C PHE A 106 -12.48 -4.14 -25.38
N THR A 107 -13.40 -3.20 -25.44
CA THR A 107 -13.24 -1.86 -24.92
C THR A 107 -13.78 -1.80 -23.50
N THR A 108 -13.06 -1.10 -22.63
CA THR A 108 -13.49 -0.86 -21.24
C THR A 108 -13.26 0.60 -20.87
N GLU A 109 -14.20 1.17 -20.14
CA GLU A 109 -14.03 2.45 -19.48
C GLU A 109 -13.92 2.22 -17.97
N LEU A 110 -13.06 2.99 -17.30
CA LEU A 110 -12.92 2.92 -15.85
C LEU A 110 -12.80 4.32 -15.24
N ASN A 111 -13.44 4.49 -14.08
CA ASN A 111 -13.45 5.73 -13.33
C ASN A 111 -13.50 5.41 -11.83
N GLY A 112 -13.36 6.43 -11.01
CA GLY A 112 -13.51 6.38 -9.57
C GLY A 112 -13.99 7.70 -9.01
N ASP A 113 -13.77 7.92 -7.73
CA ASP A 113 -14.13 9.13 -7.04
C ASP A 113 -13.29 10.36 -7.47
N GLU A 114 -13.55 11.51 -6.85
CA GLU A 114 -12.84 12.75 -7.14
C GLU A 114 -11.33 12.65 -6.91
N SER A 115 -10.90 11.85 -5.95
CA SER A 115 -9.49 11.61 -5.68
C SER A 115 -8.82 10.87 -6.86
N ILE A 116 -9.43 9.82 -7.39
CA ILE A 116 -8.92 9.09 -8.57
C ILE A 116 -8.92 10.00 -9.80
N GLN A 117 -9.96 10.82 -9.97
CA GLN A 117 -10.08 11.75 -11.09
C GLN A 117 -9.03 12.88 -11.07
N SER A 118 -8.33 13.09 -9.97
CA SER A 118 -7.24 14.07 -9.83
C SER A 118 -5.84 13.44 -9.92
N ARG A 119 -5.71 12.11 -9.76
CA ARG A 119 -4.41 11.43 -9.76
C ARG A 119 -3.86 11.21 -11.18
N PRO A 120 -2.56 11.54 -11.42
CA PRO A 120 -1.94 11.35 -12.73
C PRO A 120 -1.88 9.88 -13.14
N MET A 121 -2.36 9.57 -14.36
CA MET A 121 -2.32 8.24 -14.97
C MET A 121 -1.31 8.15 -16.13
N LYS A 122 -0.69 9.25 -16.52
CA LYS A 122 0.35 9.28 -17.58
C LYS A 122 1.46 8.27 -17.36
N ARG A 123 1.84 8.03 -16.08
CA ARG A 123 2.91 7.07 -15.72
C ARG A 123 2.64 5.63 -16.17
N ILE A 124 1.38 5.24 -16.34
CA ILE A 124 1.00 3.93 -16.89
C ILE A 124 0.61 4.04 -18.36
N MET A 125 -0.01 5.15 -18.78
CA MET A 125 -0.44 5.34 -20.17
C MET A 125 0.77 5.36 -21.11
N GLU A 126 1.84 6.07 -20.79
CA GLU A 126 3.05 6.15 -21.61
C GLU A 126 3.65 4.76 -21.91
N PRO A 127 4.02 3.93 -20.94
CA PRO A 127 4.57 2.62 -21.21
C PRO A 127 3.57 1.67 -21.88
N LEU A 128 2.28 1.71 -21.54
CA LEU A 128 1.28 0.90 -22.21
C LEU A 128 1.15 1.29 -23.69
N THR A 129 1.17 2.58 -24.03
CA THR A 129 1.19 3.06 -25.42
C THR A 129 2.45 2.57 -26.17
N LEU A 130 3.62 2.56 -25.50
CA LEU A 130 4.83 1.97 -26.07
C LEU A 130 4.71 0.47 -26.34
N MET A 131 3.85 -0.25 -25.60
CA MET A 131 3.53 -1.66 -25.84
C MET A 131 2.48 -1.85 -26.96
N GLY A 132 1.93 -0.76 -27.54
CA GLY A 132 0.90 -0.79 -28.56
C GLY A 132 -0.53 -0.73 -28.02
N ALA A 133 -0.72 -0.43 -26.71
CA ALA A 133 -2.06 -0.27 -26.16
C ALA A 133 -2.73 1.03 -26.63
N ASP A 134 -4.04 0.96 -26.85
CA ASP A 134 -4.90 2.13 -27.09
C ASP A 134 -5.58 2.52 -25.76
N ILE A 135 -4.95 3.45 -25.06
CA ILE A 135 -5.40 3.95 -23.75
C ILE A 135 -5.47 5.48 -23.77
N THR A 136 -6.61 6.03 -23.40
CA THR A 136 -6.87 7.47 -23.41
C THR A 136 -7.52 7.96 -22.13
N SER A 137 -7.17 9.18 -21.71
CA SER A 137 -7.92 9.94 -20.69
C SER A 137 -9.11 10.59 -21.39
N ILE A 138 -10.34 10.23 -21.00
CA ILE A 138 -11.57 10.71 -21.67
C ILE A 138 -11.70 12.25 -21.59
N ARG A 139 -11.16 12.84 -20.50
CA ARG A 139 -11.17 14.30 -20.28
C ARG A 139 -9.91 15.01 -20.83
N ASP A 140 -9.02 14.26 -21.46
CA ASP A 140 -7.74 14.75 -22.01
C ASP A 140 -6.84 15.48 -20.99
N ASN A 141 -7.00 15.15 -19.71
CA ASN A 141 -6.22 15.74 -18.61
C ASN A 141 -5.15 14.80 -18.03
N GLY A 142 -5.02 13.59 -18.60
CA GLY A 142 -4.09 12.56 -18.13
C GLY A 142 -4.48 11.87 -16.81
N CYS A 143 -5.74 12.03 -16.40
CA CYS A 143 -6.34 11.40 -15.23
C CYS A 143 -7.54 10.53 -15.66
N ALA A 144 -8.19 9.86 -14.70
CA ALA A 144 -9.46 9.16 -14.94
C ALA A 144 -10.60 10.16 -15.26
N PRO A 145 -11.65 9.77 -16.00
CA PRO A 145 -11.92 8.43 -16.55
C PRO A 145 -10.96 8.04 -17.67
N LEU A 146 -10.63 6.75 -17.71
CA LEU A 146 -9.80 6.16 -18.78
C LEU A 146 -10.65 5.29 -19.70
N ARG A 147 -10.35 5.32 -21.00
CA ARG A 147 -10.86 4.38 -21.98
C ARG A 147 -9.71 3.53 -22.50
N ILE A 148 -9.90 2.22 -22.51
CA ILE A 148 -8.91 1.24 -22.93
C ILE A 148 -9.55 0.35 -24.01
N HIS A 149 -9.01 0.39 -25.23
CA HIS A 149 -9.34 -0.56 -26.28
C HIS A 149 -8.29 -1.67 -26.24
N GLY A 150 -8.70 -2.88 -25.93
CA GLY A 150 -7.80 -4.02 -25.88
C GLY A 150 -7.16 -4.29 -27.25
N GLN A 151 -5.85 -4.43 -27.26
CA GLN A 151 -5.03 -4.54 -28.46
C GLN A 151 -4.08 -5.75 -28.38
N LYS A 152 -3.51 -6.13 -29.52
CA LYS A 152 -2.34 -7.01 -29.55
C LYS A 152 -1.12 -6.20 -29.10
N LEU A 153 -0.57 -6.57 -27.95
CA LEU A 153 0.58 -5.91 -27.35
C LEU A 153 1.89 -6.53 -27.84
N HIS A 154 2.99 -5.76 -27.77
CA HIS A 154 4.35 -6.25 -27.96
C HIS A 154 5.21 -5.98 -26.73
N GLY A 155 6.22 -6.83 -26.52
CA GLY A 155 7.15 -6.70 -25.40
C GLY A 155 8.05 -5.48 -25.53
N ILE A 156 8.41 -4.87 -24.39
CA ILE A 156 9.30 -3.72 -24.31
C ILE A 156 10.33 -3.88 -23.19
N ALA A 157 11.47 -3.18 -23.34
CA ALA A 157 12.39 -2.93 -22.23
C ALA A 157 12.18 -1.48 -21.77
N TYR A 158 11.50 -1.30 -20.62
CA TYR A 158 11.14 0.01 -20.09
C TYR A 158 12.01 0.40 -18.92
N THR A 159 12.61 1.59 -18.98
CA THR A 159 13.33 2.18 -17.85
C THR A 159 12.44 3.23 -17.19
N SER A 160 11.99 2.94 -15.97
CA SER A 160 11.12 3.83 -15.21
C SER A 160 11.93 4.98 -14.60
N LYS A 161 11.36 6.19 -14.65
CA LYS A 161 11.95 7.39 -14.01
C LYS A 161 11.76 7.40 -12.49
N VAL A 162 10.86 6.57 -11.98
CA VAL A 162 10.48 6.51 -10.56
C VAL A 162 10.41 5.06 -10.08
N ALA A 163 10.70 4.84 -8.80
CA ALA A 163 10.47 3.55 -8.15
C ALA A 163 8.99 3.43 -7.77
N SER A 164 8.21 2.74 -8.62
CA SER A 164 6.76 2.60 -8.43
C SER A 164 6.28 1.18 -8.71
N ALA A 165 5.94 0.46 -7.67
CA ALA A 165 5.39 -0.89 -7.78
C ALA A 165 4.11 -0.94 -8.63
N GLN A 166 3.29 0.11 -8.65
CA GLN A 166 2.07 0.15 -9.44
C GLN A 166 2.38 0.28 -10.94
N VAL A 167 3.35 1.13 -11.32
CA VAL A 167 3.80 1.27 -12.71
C VAL A 167 4.45 -0.02 -13.19
N LYS A 168 5.38 -0.58 -12.41
CA LYS A 168 6.02 -1.86 -12.70
C LYS A 168 4.99 -2.97 -12.88
N SER A 169 4.07 -3.12 -11.91
CA SER A 169 3.03 -4.16 -11.96
C SER A 169 2.13 -4.01 -13.19
N CYS A 170 1.72 -2.79 -13.54
CA CYS A 170 0.91 -2.52 -14.72
C CYS A 170 1.59 -3.02 -16.00
N ILE A 171 2.87 -2.70 -16.19
CA ILE A 171 3.66 -3.10 -17.36
C ILE A 171 3.87 -4.62 -17.41
N LEU A 172 4.21 -5.23 -16.26
CA LEU A 172 4.40 -6.69 -16.18
C LEU A 172 3.10 -7.45 -16.46
N LEU A 173 1.95 -6.94 -15.98
CA LEU A 173 0.64 -7.55 -16.25
C LEU A 173 0.26 -7.42 -17.72
N ALA A 174 0.53 -6.28 -18.37
CA ALA A 174 0.38 -6.14 -19.81
C ALA A 174 1.34 -7.08 -20.56
N GLY A 175 2.54 -7.29 -20.03
CA GLY A 175 3.54 -8.19 -20.56
C GLY A 175 3.12 -9.66 -20.65
N LEU A 176 2.15 -10.11 -19.80
CA LEU A 176 1.58 -11.46 -19.90
C LEU A 176 0.85 -11.71 -21.22
N TYR A 177 0.37 -10.64 -21.88
CA TYR A 177 -0.38 -10.67 -23.14
C TYR A 177 0.46 -10.27 -24.35
N ALA A 178 1.70 -9.82 -24.14
CA ALA A 178 2.53 -9.26 -25.19
C ALA A 178 3.11 -10.32 -26.12
N ASP A 179 3.41 -9.91 -27.36
CA ASP A 179 4.27 -10.69 -28.24
C ASP A 179 5.73 -10.35 -27.92
N GLY A 180 6.41 -11.28 -27.23
CA GLY A 180 7.78 -11.12 -26.74
C GLY A 180 7.90 -10.65 -25.29
N THR A 181 9.12 -10.73 -24.80
CA THR A 181 9.48 -10.46 -23.39
C THR A 181 9.34 -8.99 -23.05
N THR A 182 8.82 -8.72 -21.84
CA THR A 182 8.71 -7.36 -21.29
C THR A 182 9.57 -7.24 -20.05
N SER A 183 10.37 -6.19 -19.95
CA SER A 183 11.17 -5.89 -18.75
C SER A 183 10.97 -4.45 -18.27
N VAL A 184 11.05 -4.28 -16.95
CA VAL A 184 10.97 -2.97 -16.27
C VAL A 184 12.17 -2.81 -15.36
N THR A 185 12.95 -1.76 -15.60
CA THR A 185 14.08 -1.37 -14.73
C THR A 185 13.71 -0.11 -13.96
N GLU A 186 13.85 -0.15 -12.64
CA GLU A 186 13.57 0.96 -11.74
C GLU A 186 14.86 1.60 -11.22
N PRO A 187 14.85 2.90 -10.81
CA PRO A 187 16.03 3.54 -10.19
C PRO A 187 16.36 2.94 -8.82
N TYR A 188 15.35 2.51 -8.06
CA TYR A 188 15.44 1.78 -6.80
C TYR A 188 14.41 0.65 -6.80
N LEU A 189 14.67 -0.41 -6.05
CA LEU A 189 13.74 -1.53 -5.96
C LEU A 189 12.45 -1.11 -5.24
N SER A 190 11.33 -1.14 -5.95
CA SER A 190 9.99 -1.02 -5.36
C SER A 190 9.43 -2.38 -4.93
N ARG A 191 8.24 -2.38 -4.29
CA ARG A 191 7.54 -3.60 -3.85
C ARG A 191 7.50 -4.65 -4.95
N ASN A 192 7.80 -5.90 -4.60
CA ASN A 192 7.91 -7.03 -5.53
C ASN A 192 6.80 -8.09 -5.35
N HIS A 193 5.68 -7.74 -4.73
CA HIS A 193 4.55 -8.68 -4.57
C HIS A 193 4.04 -9.24 -5.90
N THR A 194 4.06 -8.45 -6.98
CA THR A 194 3.66 -8.91 -8.32
C THR A 194 4.59 -10.02 -8.80
N GLU A 195 5.88 -9.83 -8.67
CA GLU A 195 6.88 -10.81 -9.10
C GLU A 195 6.76 -12.10 -8.28
N ILE A 196 6.70 -12.00 -6.95
CA ILE A 196 6.57 -13.16 -6.06
C ILE A 196 5.26 -13.92 -6.36
N MET A 197 4.14 -13.22 -6.39
CA MET A 197 2.84 -13.85 -6.57
C MET A 197 2.66 -14.42 -7.99
N LEU A 198 3.08 -13.72 -9.05
CA LEU A 198 3.02 -14.26 -10.41
C LEU A 198 3.89 -15.50 -10.56
N THR A 199 5.08 -15.55 -9.94
CA THR A 199 5.90 -16.78 -9.89
C THR A 199 5.14 -17.91 -9.24
N HIS A 200 4.44 -17.65 -8.14
CA HIS A 200 3.66 -18.65 -7.42
C HIS A 200 2.47 -19.16 -8.26
N PHE A 201 1.84 -18.28 -9.05
CA PHE A 201 0.77 -18.63 -10.00
C PHE A 201 1.28 -19.34 -11.27
N GLY A 202 2.60 -19.46 -11.48
CA GLY A 202 3.20 -20.19 -12.59
C GLY A 202 3.67 -19.34 -13.77
N ALA A 203 3.62 -18.01 -13.69
CA ALA A 203 4.18 -17.13 -14.71
C ALA A 203 5.70 -17.30 -14.84
N ASP A 204 6.21 -17.10 -16.04
CA ASP A 204 7.66 -17.01 -16.30
C ASP A 204 8.12 -15.56 -16.04
N ILE A 205 8.46 -15.30 -14.79
CA ILE A 205 8.92 -14.00 -14.32
C ILE A 205 10.23 -14.11 -13.54
N THR A 206 11.16 -13.22 -13.79
CA THR A 206 12.47 -13.17 -13.14
C THR A 206 12.78 -11.76 -12.65
N SER A 207 13.57 -11.64 -11.58
CA SER A 207 14.03 -10.37 -11.03
C SER A 207 15.54 -10.40 -10.86
N LYS A 208 16.22 -9.36 -11.37
CA LYS A 208 17.66 -9.19 -11.20
C LYS A 208 17.98 -7.74 -10.87
N GLY A 209 18.46 -7.50 -9.64
CA GLY A 209 18.66 -6.15 -9.13
C GLY A 209 17.36 -5.35 -9.14
N THR A 210 17.30 -4.24 -9.85
CA THR A 210 16.11 -3.39 -9.99
C THR A 210 15.30 -3.67 -11.27
N THR A 211 15.60 -4.75 -11.99
CA THR A 211 14.91 -5.15 -13.23
C THR A 211 14.04 -6.37 -12.99
N ALA A 212 12.77 -6.27 -13.29
CA ALA A 212 11.84 -7.39 -13.37
C ALA A 212 11.51 -7.68 -14.83
N THR A 213 11.44 -8.95 -15.20
CA THR A 213 11.21 -9.41 -16.58
C THR A 213 10.15 -10.49 -16.60
N VAL A 214 9.15 -10.36 -17.46
CA VAL A 214 8.12 -11.37 -17.72
C VAL A 214 8.22 -11.86 -19.15
N THR A 215 8.17 -13.18 -19.33
CA THR A 215 8.08 -13.85 -20.63
C THR A 215 6.66 -14.43 -20.76
N PRO A 216 5.89 -14.04 -21.79
CA PRO A 216 4.52 -14.53 -21.97
C PRO A 216 4.48 -16.01 -22.40
N GLY A 217 3.28 -16.59 -22.43
CA GLY A 217 3.03 -17.94 -22.93
C GLY A 217 2.94 -19.02 -21.86
N LYS A 218 2.94 -18.67 -20.57
CA LYS A 218 2.59 -19.57 -19.46
C LYS A 218 1.18 -19.25 -18.98
N ASP A 219 0.39 -20.28 -18.76
CA ASP A 219 -0.91 -20.16 -18.10
C ASP A 219 -0.69 -20.00 -16.59
N LEU A 220 -1.59 -19.23 -15.96
CA LEU A 220 -1.62 -19.08 -14.53
C LEU A 220 -2.53 -20.16 -13.93
N HIS A 221 -2.14 -20.70 -12.79
CA HIS A 221 -2.87 -21.76 -12.09
C HIS A 221 -3.34 -21.29 -10.72
N ALA A 222 -4.54 -21.71 -10.34
CA ALA A 222 -5.15 -21.37 -9.06
C ALA A 222 -4.27 -21.75 -7.87
N GLN A 223 -4.32 -20.94 -6.80
CA GLN A 223 -3.48 -21.08 -5.62
C GLN A 223 -4.31 -20.97 -4.32
N GLU A 224 -3.75 -21.50 -3.23
CA GLU A 224 -4.16 -21.15 -1.89
C GLU A 224 -3.27 -20.02 -1.37
N ILE A 225 -3.90 -18.90 -0.96
CA ILE A 225 -3.20 -17.69 -0.52
C ILE A 225 -3.62 -17.38 0.91
N ILE A 226 -2.67 -17.34 1.82
CA ILE A 226 -2.85 -16.78 3.16
C ILE A 226 -2.24 -15.38 3.14
N VAL A 227 -3.07 -14.35 3.13
CA VAL A 227 -2.60 -12.96 3.11
C VAL A 227 -1.94 -12.63 4.46
N PRO A 228 -0.65 -12.24 4.50
CA PRO A 228 -0.01 -11.82 5.75
C PRO A 228 -0.62 -10.52 6.27
N GLY A 229 -0.46 -10.24 7.56
CA GLY A 229 -0.82 -8.95 8.15
C GLY A 229 -0.07 -7.80 7.48
N ASP A 230 -0.77 -6.69 7.18
CA ASP A 230 -0.19 -5.54 6.50
C ASP A 230 0.78 -4.79 7.41
N ILE A 231 2.06 -4.70 7.00
CA ILE A 231 3.06 -3.90 7.72
C ILE A 231 2.65 -2.43 7.85
N SER A 232 1.92 -1.86 6.88
CA SER A 232 1.37 -0.51 6.98
C SER A 232 0.33 -0.38 8.08
N SER A 233 -0.49 -1.40 8.30
CA SER A 233 -1.45 -1.46 9.40
C SER A 233 -0.75 -1.69 10.74
N ALA A 234 0.26 -2.57 10.76
CA ALA A 234 1.10 -2.82 11.94
C ALA A 234 1.88 -1.57 12.37
N ALA A 235 2.28 -0.71 11.42
CA ALA A 235 3.07 0.49 11.66
C ALA A 235 2.51 1.38 12.76
N TYR A 236 1.19 1.53 12.83
CA TYR A 236 0.53 2.36 13.84
C TYR A 236 0.69 1.77 15.24
N PHE A 237 0.55 0.47 15.40
CA PHE A 237 0.71 -0.21 16.69
C PHE A 237 2.18 -0.32 17.10
N ILE A 238 3.09 -0.51 16.13
CA ILE A 238 4.53 -0.43 16.35
C ILE A 238 4.87 0.95 16.93
N ALA A 239 4.47 2.03 16.23
CA ALA A 239 4.77 3.38 16.66
C ALA A 239 4.11 3.73 18.00
N ALA A 240 2.84 3.34 18.20
CA ALA A 240 2.15 3.57 19.46
C ALA A 240 2.87 2.89 20.65
N ALA A 241 3.31 1.63 20.48
CA ALA A 241 4.07 0.92 21.52
C ALA A 241 5.43 1.57 21.79
N LEU A 242 6.11 2.07 20.75
CA LEU A 242 7.40 2.75 20.90
C LEU A 242 7.28 4.10 21.63
N MET A 243 6.19 4.87 21.38
CA MET A 243 6.00 6.22 21.93
C MET A 243 5.39 6.23 23.33
N VAL A 244 4.44 5.31 23.62
CA VAL A 244 3.70 5.31 24.89
C VAL A 244 4.49 4.53 25.94
N PRO A 245 4.83 5.13 27.09
CA PRO A 245 5.57 4.45 28.17
C PRO A 245 4.93 3.13 28.61
N ASP A 246 5.73 2.22 29.18
CA ASP A 246 5.31 0.93 29.72
C ASP A 246 4.53 0.02 28.75
N SER A 247 4.59 0.30 27.46
CA SER A 247 3.91 -0.47 26.42
C SER A 247 4.69 -1.72 26.01
N GLU A 248 3.94 -2.80 25.75
CA GLU A 248 4.43 -4.04 25.15
C GLU A 248 3.29 -4.66 24.33
N ILE A 249 3.47 -4.75 23.02
CA ILE A 249 2.47 -5.30 22.08
C ILE A 249 3.10 -6.44 21.27
N LEU A 250 2.39 -7.56 21.13
CA LEU A 250 2.70 -8.62 20.18
C LEU A 250 1.79 -8.50 18.96
N ILE A 251 2.37 -8.17 17.80
CA ILE A 251 1.64 -8.05 16.54
C ILE A 251 1.91 -9.33 15.73
N LYS A 252 0.87 -10.13 15.47
CA LYS A 252 1.02 -11.47 14.90
C LYS A 252 0.99 -11.49 13.39
N ASN A 253 1.78 -12.40 12.81
CA ASN A 253 1.80 -12.78 11.39
C ASN A 253 1.91 -11.58 10.43
N VAL A 254 2.82 -10.65 10.71
CA VAL A 254 3.04 -9.46 9.89
C VAL A 254 3.94 -9.78 8.72
N GLY A 255 3.61 -9.28 7.52
CA GLY A 255 4.48 -9.35 6.35
C GLY A 255 5.79 -8.58 6.56
N ILE A 256 6.92 -9.25 6.39
CA ILE A 256 8.27 -8.66 6.57
C ILE A 256 9.08 -8.67 5.26
N ASN A 257 8.41 -8.63 4.13
CA ASN A 257 9.07 -8.58 2.81
C ASN A 257 10.13 -7.46 2.79
N PRO A 258 11.39 -7.76 2.36
CA PRO A 258 12.49 -6.78 2.34
C PRO A 258 12.19 -5.49 1.55
N THR A 259 11.27 -5.56 0.57
CA THR A 259 10.83 -4.38 -0.18
C THR A 259 9.75 -3.56 0.53
N ARG A 260 9.33 -3.97 1.74
CA ARG A 260 8.28 -3.36 2.55
C ARG A 260 8.69 -3.10 4.00
N ASN A 261 9.79 -3.67 4.46
CA ASN A 261 10.20 -3.61 5.86
C ASN A 261 11.05 -2.37 6.22
N GLY A 262 11.05 -1.34 5.38
CA GLY A 262 11.80 -0.11 5.60
C GLY A 262 11.48 0.56 6.94
N LEU A 263 10.23 0.50 7.39
CA LEU A 263 9.84 0.99 8.72
C LEU A 263 10.61 0.26 9.84
N LEU A 264 10.71 -1.07 9.78
CA LEU A 264 11.41 -1.85 10.82
C LEU A 264 12.89 -1.46 10.88
N ARG A 265 13.54 -1.24 9.71
CA ARG A 265 14.94 -0.77 9.64
C ARG A 265 15.08 0.63 10.24
N VAL A 266 14.21 1.56 9.85
CA VAL A 266 14.25 2.94 10.39
C VAL A 266 13.99 2.93 11.90
N CYS A 267 13.02 2.16 12.40
CA CYS A 267 12.80 2.01 13.84
C CYS A 267 14.04 1.44 14.54
N GLN A 268 14.69 0.43 13.96
CA GLN A 268 15.94 -0.13 14.49
C GLN A 268 17.06 0.92 14.52
N ASP A 269 17.23 1.69 13.44
CA ASP A 269 18.18 2.79 13.37
C ASP A 269 17.87 3.89 14.39
N MET A 270 16.61 4.09 14.78
CA MET A 270 16.16 4.99 15.84
C MET A 270 16.36 4.42 17.26
N GLY A 271 16.77 3.15 17.41
CA GLY A 271 17.00 2.50 18.71
C GLY A 271 15.77 1.79 19.30
N ALA A 272 14.81 1.40 18.45
CA ALA A 272 13.59 0.70 18.88
C ALA A 272 13.87 -0.74 19.36
N ASP A 273 13.19 -1.15 20.43
CA ASP A 273 13.11 -2.54 20.90
C ASP A 273 11.99 -3.28 20.15
N ILE A 274 12.36 -3.89 19.02
CA ILE A 274 11.49 -4.73 18.20
C ILE A 274 12.15 -6.09 18.04
N THR A 275 11.50 -7.15 18.50
CA THR A 275 11.97 -8.53 18.34
C THR A 275 11.08 -9.26 17.35
N LEU A 276 11.69 -9.87 16.31
CA LEU A 276 11.00 -10.75 15.37
C LEU A 276 10.95 -12.15 15.99
N LEU A 277 9.76 -12.73 16.01
CA LEU A 277 9.47 -14.06 16.51
C LEU A 277 8.76 -14.85 15.41
N ASN A 278 8.86 -16.18 15.47
CA ASN A 278 8.15 -17.10 14.55
C ASN A 278 8.32 -16.72 13.06
N GLU A 279 9.55 -16.33 12.69
CA GLU A 279 9.87 -15.96 11.31
C GLU A 279 9.61 -17.14 10.34
N ASN A 280 8.90 -16.85 9.25
CA ASN A 280 8.58 -17.79 8.19
C ASN A 280 9.01 -17.23 6.83
N TYR A 281 9.99 -17.88 6.20
CA TYR A 281 10.53 -17.57 4.87
C TYR A 281 10.18 -18.65 3.83
N GLY A 282 9.08 -19.39 4.03
CA GLY A 282 8.64 -20.44 3.11
C GLY A 282 8.23 -19.93 1.73
N ASN A 283 7.54 -20.77 0.96
CA ASN A 283 7.08 -20.42 -0.40
C ASN A 283 6.01 -19.32 -0.32
N GLY A 284 6.39 -18.09 -0.62
CA GLY A 284 5.47 -16.93 -0.63
C GLY A 284 6.06 -15.69 0.06
N GLU A 285 5.17 -14.86 0.61
CA GLU A 285 5.57 -13.64 1.32
C GLU A 285 6.14 -13.99 2.71
N PRO A 286 7.31 -13.46 3.08
CA PRO A 286 7.88 -13.71 4.40
C PRO A 286 7.08 -13.03 5.50
N THR A 287 6.93 -13.70 6.66
CA THR A 287 6.17 -13.20 7.80
C THR A 287 6.92 -13.38 9.11
N ALA A 288 6.55 -12.58 10.13
CA ALA A 288 6.99 -12.73 11.50
C ALA A 288 5.93 -12.23 12.48
N ASP A 289 6.03 -12.65 13.73
CA ASP A 289 5.38 -11.96 14.84
C ASP A 289 6.34 -10.87 15.36
N LEU A 290 5.80 -9.66 15.60
CA LEU A 290 6.58 -8.51 16.06
C LEU A 290 6.28 -8.22 17.52
N LEU A 291 7.24 -8.45 18.41
CA LEU A 291 7.15 -8.03 19.81
C LEU A 291 7.80 -6.66 19.93
N VAL A 292 6.99 -5.65 20.26
CA VAL A 292 7.39 -4.24 20.30
C VAL A 292 7.26 -3.68 21.70
N ARG A 293 8.30 -3.03 22.22
CA ARG A 293 8.32 -2.39 23.55
C ARG A 293 8.64 -0.90 23.45
N HIS A 294 8.15 -0.14 24.42
CA HIS A 294 8.52 1.26 24.58
C HIS A 294 10.04 1.45 24.55
N SER A 295 10.49 2.48 23.83
CA SER A 295 11.91 2.74 23.60
C SER A 295 12.25 4.22 23.64
N GLU A 296 13.42 4.56 24.16
CA GLU A 296 13.99 5.89 23.99
C GLU A 296 14.61 6.03 22.61
N LEU A 297 13.90 6.70 21.73
CA LEU A 297 14.30 6.85 20.32
C LEU A 297 15.24 8.03 20.13
N HIS A 298 16.05 7.98 19.06
CA HIS A 298 16.91 9.07 18.60
C HIS A 298 16.70 9.40 17.12
N GLY A 299 17.06 10.64 16.75
CA GLY A 299 16.89 11.15 15.39
C GLY A 299 17.77 10.43 14.38
N VAL A 300 17.27 10.29 13.16
CA VAL A 300 17.93 9.60 12.04
C VAL A 300 17.73 10.34 10.72
N THR A 301 18.53 10.00 9.70
CA THR A 301 18.28 10.45 8.32
C THR A 301 17.67 9.32 7.50
N VAL A 302 16.49 9.56 6.93
CA VAL A 302 15.73 8.63 6.09
C VAL A 302 15.73 9.14 4.65
N CYS A 303 16.46 8.47 3.75
CA CYS A 303 16.60 8.92 2.36
C CYS A 303 17.03 7.79 1.42
N GLY A 304 16.99 8.07 0.11
CA GLY A 304 17.51 7.17 -0.92
C GLY A 304 16.73 5.87 -1.06
N SER A 305 17.43 4.75 -1.14
CA SER A 305 16.83 3.45 -1.46
C SER A 305 15.88 2.89 -0.41
N VAL A 306 15.87 3.41 0.82
CA VAL A 306 14.92 2.99 1.86
C VAL A 306 13.53 3.60 1.62
N ILE A 307 13.43 4.78 1.02
CA ILE A 307 12.17 5.51 0.82
C ILE A 307 11.08 4.66 0.13
N PRO A 308 11.32 3.98 -1.01
CA PRO A 308 10.29 3.15 -1.64
C PRO A 308 9.78 2.01 -0.74
N THR A 309 10.57 1.55 0.23
CA THR A 309 10.22 0.42 1.10
C THR A 309 9.35 0.80 2.30
N LEU A 310 9.16 2.11 2.55
CA LEU A 310 8.32 2.66 3.64
C LEU A 310 7.62 3.96 3.26
N ILE A 311 7.47 4.27 1.99
CA ILE A 311 6.87 5.54 1.53
C ILE A 311 5.50 5.84 2.16
N ASP A 312 4.72 4.79 2.39
CA ASP A 312 3.39 4.90 2.96
C ASP A 312 3.41 5.00 4.51
N GLU A 313 4.51 4.64 5.15
CA GLU A 313 4.75 4.69 6.60
C GLU A 313 5.50 5.96 7.04
N LEU A 314 5.98 6.81 6.11
CA LEU A 314 6.67 8.06 6.45
C LEU A 314 5.87 9.01 7.35
N PRO A 315 4.54 9.12 7.25
CA PRO A 315 3.75 9.85 8.26
C PRO A 315 3.95 9.32 9.69
N VAL A 316 4.01 8.00 9.85
CA VAL A 316 4.28 7.35 11.15
C VAL A 316 5.70 7.65 11.63
N VAL A 317 6.70 7.60 10.73
CA VAL A 317 8.09 7.96 11.05
C VAL A 317 8.18 9.42 11.50
N ALA A 318 7.47 10.35 10.86
CA ALA A 318 7.45 11.75 11.26
C ALA A 318 6.82 11.94 12.65
N ALA A 319 5.79 11.16 13.00
CA ALA A 319 5.24 11.15 14.35
C ALA A 319 6.25 10.60 15.37
N LEU A 320 6.90 9.46 15.11
CA LEU A 320 7.96 8.90 15.97
C LEU A 320 9.10 9.90 16.19
N ALA A 321 9.49 10.62 15.14
CA ALA A 321 10.56 11.61 15.18
C ALA A 321 10.29 12.73 16.19
N CYS A 322 9.02 13.10 16.43
CA CYS A 322 8.66 14.12 17.42
C CYS A 322 9.00 13.66 18.86
N PHE A 323 8.97 12.36 19.13
CA PHE A 323 9.30 11.78 20.44
C PHE A 323 10.76 11.32 20.56
N ALA A 324 11.51 11.31 19.45
CA ALA A 324 12.92 10.94 19.44
C ALA A 324 13.81 12.09 19.91
N ARG A 325 14.96 11.78 20.51
CA ARG A 325 15.97 12.80 20.90
C ARG A 325 16.79 13.22 19.66
N GLY A 326 16.86 14.52 19.40
CA GLY A 326 17.64 15.09 18.28
C GLY A 326 16.82 15.27 17.01
N THR A 327 17.51 15.39 15.87
CA THR A 327 16.88 15.75 14.59
C THR A 327 16.71 14.54 13.70
N THR A 328 15.50 14.37 13.17
CA THR A 328 15.21 13.42 12.07
C THR A 328 15.04 14.20 10.77
N VAL A 329 15.68 13.70 9.71
CA VAL A 329 15.59 14.28 8.37
C VAL A 329 15.01 13.24 7.41
N ILE A 330 13.90 13.56 6.79
CA ILE A 330 13.28 12.74 5.72
C ILE A 330 13.49 13.46 4.39
N ARG A 331 14.08 12.79 3.39
CA ARG A 331 14.34 13.33 2.04
C ARG A 331 13.97 12.32 0.96
N ASP A 332 13.98 12.74 -0.30
CA ASP A 332 13.67 11.90 -1.48
C ASP A 332 12.23 11.34 -1.45
N ALA A 333 11.32 11.98 -0.71
CA ALA A 333 9.95 11.53 -0.46
C ALA A 333 8.88 12.38 -1.18
N GLN A 334 9.22 13.04 -2.31
CA GLN A 334 8.31 13.90 -3.08
C GLN A 334 7.03 13.17 -3.52
N GLU A 335 7.04 11.83 -3.62
CA GLU A 335 5.85 11.04 -3.91
C GLU A 335 4.72 11.20 -2.87
N LEU A 336 5.03 11.65 -1.66
CA LEU A 336 4.04 11.97 -0.62
C LEU A 336 3.09 13.11 -1.03
N LYS A 337 3.54 14.01 -1.92
CA LYS A 337 2.74 15.16 -2.39
C LYS A 337 1.58 14.76 -3.31
N VAL A 338 1.65 13.58 -3.92
CA VAL A 338 0.68 13.09 -4.93
C VAL A 338 -0.08 11.83 -4.48
N LYS A 339 -0.17 11.62 -3.16
CA LYS A 339 -0.98 10.57 -2.53
C LYS A 339 -2.44 11.01 -2.40
N GLU A 340 -3.18 10.42 -1.47
CA GLU A 340 -4.57 10.76 -1.15
C GLU A 340 -4.72 12.24 -0.72
N SER A 341 -3.69 12.77 -0.06
CA SER A 341 -3.47 14.17 0.26
C SER A 341 -2.02 14.55 -0.03
N ASN A 342 -1.68 15.84 -0.01
CA ASN A 342 -0.28 16.25 0.10
C ASN A 342 0.20 15.95 1.54
N ARG A 343 0.70 14.72 1.75
CA ARG A 343 1.06 14.21 3.08
C ARG A 343 2.17 15.02 3.75
N ILE A 344 3.07 15.65 2.99
CA ILE A 344 4.12 16.51 3.58
C ILE A 344 3.45 17.71 4.27
N ASP A 345 2.65 18.49 3.54
CA ASP A 345 2.03 19.69 4.08
C ASP A 345 1.05 19.37 5.21
N VAL A 346 0.27 18.29 5.04
CA VAL A 346 -0.73 17.88 6.05
C VAL A 346 -0.05 17.44 7.34
N MET A 347 1.04 16.65 7.27
CA MET A 347 1.82 16.25 8.45
C MET A 347 2.45 17.46 9.14
N VAL A 348 3.09 18.36 8.39
CA VAL A 348 3.73 19.57 8.92
C VAL A 348 2.71 20.45 9.65
N ASN A 349 1.55 20.73 9.03
CA ASN A 349 0.53 21.60 9.60
C ASN A 349 -0.07 21.01 10.88
N ASN A 350 -0.42 19.73 10.86
CA ASN A 350 -1.04 19.06 12.01
C ASN A 350 -0.04 18.85 13.17
N LEU A 351 1.20 18.45 12.89
CA LEU A 351 2.22 18.30 13.95
C LEU A 351 2.61 19.65 14.57
N ARG A 352 2.70 20.73 13.77
CA ARG A 352 2.87 22.09 14.31
C ARG A 352 1.73 22.51 15.21
N ALA A 353 0.49 22.17 14.84
CA ALA A 353 -0.68 22.45 15.68
C ALA A 353 -0.62 21.71 17.03
N MET A 354 0.10 20.58 17.12
CA MET A 354 0.38 19.86 18.35
C MET A 354 1.64 20.35 19.08
N GLY A 355 2.33 21.38 18.58
CA GLY A 355 3.53 21.94 19.20
C GLY A 355 4.85 21.33 18.73
N ALA A 356 4.86 20.50 17.69
CA ALA A 356 6.09 19.93 17.16
C ALA A 356 6.97 20.97 16.45
N HIS A 357 8.27 20.82 16.59
CA HIS A 357 9.29 21.54 15.84
C HIS A 357 9.56 20.81 14.52
N ILE A 358 8.83 21.17 13.48
CA ILE A 358 8.88 20.52 12.17
C ILE A 358 8.89 21.54 11.04
N GLU A 359 9.70 21.27 10.02
CA GLU A 359 9.77 22.04 8.77
C GLU A 359 9.53 21.10 7.58
N GLY A 360 8.69 21.52 6.62
CA GLY A 360 8.51 20.85 5.34
C GLY A 360 9.56 21.31 4.35
N THR A 361 10.10 20.37 3.57
CA THR A 361 10.99 20.65 2.45
C THR A 361 10.29 20.29 1.12
N ASP A 362 10.95 20.54 -0.01
CA ASP A 362 10.38 20.20 -1.32
C ASP A 362 10.15 18.71 -1.50
N ASP A 363 10.89 17.86 -0.79
CA ASP A 363 10.88 16.41 -0.94
C ASP A 363 10.80 15.63 0.39
N GLY A 364 10.47 16.32 1.51
CA GLY A 364 10.41 15.67 2.80
C GLY A 364 10.12 16.59 3.98
N MET A 365 10.72 16.28 5.13
CA MET A 365 10.48 16.97 6.40
C MET A 365 11.74 16.92 7.28
N ILE A 366 11.95 17.98 8.07
CA ILE A 366 12.96 18.05 9.12
C ILE A 366 12.24 18.20 10.45
N ILE A 367 12.48 17.30 11.39
CA ILE A 367 11.80 17.24 12.68
C ILE A 367 12.84 17.29 13.81
N GLU A 368 12.74 18.26 14.68
CA GLU A 368 13.49 18.32 15.91
C GLU A 368 12.62 17.76 17.03
N GLY A 369 12.98 16.58 17.53
CA GLY A 369 12.18 15.85 18.52
C GLY A 369 12.62 16.08 19.96
N GLY A 370 11.91 15.42 20.90
CA GLY A 370 12.15 15.53 22.34
C GLY A 370 11.40 16.67 23.03
N TYR A 371 10.49 17.33 22.33
CA TYR A 371 9.60 18.35 22.89
C TYR A 371 8.21 17.77 23.20
N PRO A 372 7.56 18.19 24.31
CA PRO A 372 6.22 17.71 24.64
C PRO A 372 5.21 18.13 23.56
N LEU A 373 4.41 17.18 23.10
CA LEU A 373 3.26 17.47 22.24
C LEU A 373 2.00 17.64 23.08
N HIS A 374 1.08 18.48 22.58
CA HIS A 374 -0.22 18.74 23.20
C HIS A 374 -1.38 18.48 22.24
N GLY A 375 -2.57 18.29 22.81
CA GLY A 375 -3.80 18.05 22.05
C GLY A 375 -4.14 19.22 21.12
N ALA A 376 -4.68 18.86 19.94
CA ALA A 376 -5.07 19.80 18.90
C ALA A 376 -6.30 19.31 18.13
N ILE A 377 -6.81 20.19 17.25
CA ILE A 377 -7.80 19.81 16.24
C ILE A 377 -7.04 19.45 14.97
N ILE A 378 -7.10 18.18 14.60
CA ILE A 378 -6.42 17.60 13.44
C ILE A 378 -7.39 17.51 12.27
N ASP A 379 -6.97 17.94 11.09
CA ASP A 379 -7.69 17.68 9.85
C ASP A 379 -6.99 16.52 9.10
N SER A 380 -7.70 15.42 8.95
CA SER A 380 -7.16 14.26 8.21
C SER A 380 -7.14 14.47 6.71
N HIS A 381 -7.83 15.48 6.18
CA HIS A 381 -8.08 15.65 4.74
C HIS A 381 -8.62 14.37 4.07
N LEU A 382 -9.40 13.58 4.81
CA LEU A 382 -9.92 12.26 4.42
C LEU A 382 -8.83 11.24 4.03
N ASP A 383 -7.58 11.48 4.41
CA ASP A 383 -6.48 10.53 4.27
C ASP A 383 -6.42 9.63 5.52
N HIS A 384 -6.71 8.36 5.32
CA HIS A 384 -6.76 7.35 6.37
C HIS A 384 -5.42 7.20 7.12
N ARG A 385 -4.28 7.39 6.42
CA ARG A 385 -2.96 7.30 7.07
C ARG A 385 -2.71 8.47 7.99
N ILE A 386 -3.16 9.66 7.62
CA ILE A 386 -3.10 10.84 8.48
C ILE A 386 -3.98 10.62 9.73
N ALA A 387 -5.23 10.20 9.53
CA ALA A 387 -6.15 9.96 10.65
C ALA A 387 -5.58 8.95 11.66
N MET A 388 -5.06 7.81 11.20
CA MET A 388 -4.46 6.77 12.08
C MET A 388 -3.17 7.27 12.74
N THR A 389 -2.30 7.98 12.02
CA THR A 389 -1.05 8.53 12.58
C THR A 389 -1.35 9.50 13.73
N PHE A 390 -2.32 10.39 13.57
CA PHE A 390 -2.64 11.34 14.64
C PHE A 390 -3.44 10.72 15.78
N ALA A 391 -4.18 9.64 15.55
CA ALA A 391 -4.80 8.87 16.63
C ALA A 391 -3.75 8.28 17.57
N ILE A 392 -2.71 7.65 17.04
CA ILE A 392 -1.62 7.09 17.88
C ILE A 392 -0.74 8.17 18.51
N THR A 393 -0.46 9.28 17.78
CA THR A 393 0.28 10.42 18.33
C THR A 393 -0.42 11.03 19.54
N ALA A 394 -1.75 11.10 19.50
CA ALA A 394 -2.56 11.61 20.60
C ALA A 394 -2.46 10.77 21.88
N LEU A 395 -2.22 9.45 21.78
CA LEU A 395 -2.06 8.57 22.94
C LEU A 395 -0.79 8.86 23.73
N ALA A 396 0.23 9.46 23.12
CA ALA A 396 1.48 9.86 23.75
C ALA A 396 1.56 11.37 24.04
N SER A 397 0.52 12.16 23.69
CA SER A 397 0.48 13.62 23.82
C SER A 397 -0.40 14.07 24.96
N ASP A 398 -0.11 15.23 25.57
CA ASP A 398 -0.92 15.79 26.65
C ASP A 398 -2.21 16.45 26.13
N GLY A 399 -3.30 16.37 26.90
CA GLY A 399 -4.57 17.01 26.55
C GLY A 399 -5.46 16.18 25.64
N LYS A 400 -6.35 16.85 24.89
CA LYS A 400 -7.35 16.22 24.01
C LYS A 400 -7.07 16.54 22.56
N THR A 401 -6.98 15.50 21.73
CA THR A 401 -6.86 15.64 20.27
C THR A 401 -8.16 15.22 19.61
N SER A 402 -8.69 16.08 18.75
CA SER A 402 -9.89 15.83 17.96
C SER A 402 -9.52 15.65 16.48
N ILE A 403 -9.95 14.55 15.85
CA ILE A 403 -9.66 14.24 14.45
C ILE A 403 -10.94 14.44 13.63
N LYS A 404 -10.88 15.37 12.67
CA LYS A 404 -11.90 15.56 11.63
C LYS A 404 -11.72 14.53 10.53
N GLY A 405 -12.81 14.02 9.96
CA GLY A 405 -12.77 13.00 8.92
C GLY A 405 -12.25 11.64 9.40
N ALA A 406 -12.33 11.33 10.71
CA ALA A 406 -11.77 10.12 11.32
C ALA A 406 -12.28 8.80 10.70
N ASP A 407 -13.50 8.79 10.14
CA ASP A 407 -14.10 7.59 9.53
C ASP A 407 -13.40 7.11 8.25
N CYS A 408 -12.51 7.92 7.67
CA CYS A 408 -11.74 7.54 6.49
C CYS A 408 -10.80 6.34 6.73
N VAL A 409 -10.52 5.99 7.97
CA VAL A 409 -9.71 4.78 8.33
C VAL A 409 -10.32 3.50 7.78
N LYS A 410 -11.65 3.46 7.57
CA LYS A 410 -12.36 2.32 6.99
C LYS A 410 -11.89 1.95 5.57
N ILE A 411 -11.20 2.83 4.88
CA ILE A 411 -10.62 2.59 3.55
C ILE A 411 -9.59 1.44 3.59
N SER A 412 -8.79 1.37 4.67
CA SER A 412 -7.71 0.38 4.77
C SER A 412 -7.68 -0.41 6.08
N TYR A 413 -8.35 0.08 7.13
CA TYR A 413 -8.41 -0.60 8.43
C TYR A 413 -9.76 -0.33 9.13
N PRO A 414 -10.83 -1.02 8.77
CA PRO A 414 -12.17 -0.77 9.33
C PRO A 414 -12.26 -0.83 10.86
N GLY A 415 -11.55 -1.78 11.50
CA GLY A 415 -11.55 -2.00 12.97
C GLY A 415 -10.44 -1.26 13.73
N PHE A 416 -9.78 -0.25 13.14
CA PHE A 416 -8.59 0.39 13.72
C PHE A 416 -8.82 0.97 15.12
N TYR A 417 -9.92 1.69 15.31
CA TYR A 417 -10.18 2.37 16.60
C TYR A 417 -10.59 1.41 17.70
N GLU A 418 -11.30 0.35 17.37
CA GLU A 418 -11.66 -0.75 18.27
C GLU A 418 -10.40 -1.46 18.77
N ASP A 419 -9.50 -1.81 17.87
CA ASP A 419 -8.24 -2.45 18.20
C ASP A 419 -7.34 -1.55 19.05
N LEU A 420 -7.25 -0.26 18.69
CA LEU A 420 -6.47 0.72 19.46
C LEU A 420 -7.00 0.88 20.89
N THR A 421 -8.33 0.95 21.04
CA THR A 421 -8.99 1.06 22.35
C THR A 421 -8.81 -0.21 23.20
N ARG A 422 -8.86 -1.38 22.56
CA ARG A 422 -8.66 -2.67 23.24
C ARG A 422 -7.26 -2.82 23.85
N LEU A 423 -6.24 -2.26 23.22
CA LEU A 423 -4.85 -2.32 23.70
C LEU A 423 -4.53 -1.22 24.71
N ALA A 424 -5.23 -0.08 24.69
CA ALA A 424 -5.02 1.04 25.61
C ALA A 424 -5.50 0.67 27.03
N LYS A 425 -4.66 0.97 28.04
CA LYS A 425 -4.91 0.68 29.47
C LYS A 425 -4.74 1.91 30.34
#